data_29e923e07606c1cc4a6b741aea3cebc0
#
_entry.id   29e923e07606c1cc4a6b741aea3cebc0
#
_cell.length_a   1.000
_cell.length_b   1.000
_cell.length_c   1.000
_cell.angle_alpha   90.00
_cell.angle_beta   90.00
_cell.angle_gamma   90.00
#
_symmetry.space_group_name_H-M   'P 1'
#
loop_
_entity.id
_entity.type
_entity.pdbx_description
1 polymer ?
#
loop_
_entity_poly.entity_id
_entity_poly.type
_entity_poly.pdbx_seq_one_letter_code
_entity_poly.pdbx_strand_id
1 'polypeptide(L)'
;VSDSVTFKLEGFDELLEKFEQLGERARQAVIEAAQAGADVVQAAANPNAPGPNIQTRVSEKKLGQATVDIGPDREHWYYQFAETGATYHEIKGAKRLLTFEGEQGLVRARLVRHPGMPAAPFLRPAIDENQDEAAEAAMQKFMEAIQTLLT
;
A
#
# COMPACT_ATOMS: atom_id res chain seq x y z
N VAL A 1 -3.18 -2.97 9.37
CA VAL A 1 -3.84 -3.43 8.14
C VAL A 1 -3.19 -2.66 7.00
N SER A 2 -2.46 -3.33 6.14
CA SER A 2 -2.03 -2.75 4.87
C SER A 2 -3.18 -2.95 3.89
N ASP A 3 -3.66 -1.87 3.28
CA ASP A 3 -4.54 -2.00 2.13
C ASP A 3 -3.70 -2.54 0.96
N SER A 4 -4.11 -3.68 0.41
CA SER A 4 -3.48 -4.25 -0.77
C SER A 4 -4.28 -3.85 -2.00
N VAL A 5 -3.60 -3.32 -3.01
CA VAL A 5 -4.18 -3.06 -4.32
C VAL A 5 -3.82 -4.21 -5.22
N THR A 6 -4.84 -4.94 -5.68
CA THR A 6 -4.67 -5.99 -6.66
C THR A 6 -5.03 -5.46 -8.03
N PHE A 7 -4.04 -5.31 -8.90
CA PHE A 7 -4.27 -5.01 -10.30
C PHE A 7 -4.55 -6.33 -11.04
N LYS A 8 -5.81 -6.56 -11.38
CA LYS A 8 -6.21 -7.62 -12.28
C LYS A 8 -6.39 -7.02 -13.66
N LEU A 9 -5.45 -7.27 -14.54
CA LEU A 9 -5.54 -6.89 -15.94
C LEU A 9 -6.45 -7.90 -16.65
N GLU A 10 -7.73 -7.58 -16.77
CA GLU A 10 -8.70 -8.42 -17.48
C GLU A 10 -8.41 -8.43 -18.99
N GLY A 11 -8.56 -9.60 -19.62
CA GLY A 11 -8.26 -9.80 -21.05
C GLY A 11 -6.84 -10.24 -21.37
N PHE A 12 -5.97 -10.36 -20.36
CA PHE A 12 -4.61 -10.83 -20.56
C PHE A 12 -4.45 -12.35 -20.44
N ASP A 13 -5.45 -13.06 -19.94
CA ASP A 13 -5.35 -14.51 -19.75
C ASP A 13 -5.04 -15.24 -21.07
N GLU A 14 -5.71 -14.87 -22.16
CA GLU A 14 -5.46 -15.42 -23.49
C GLU A 14 -4.09 -15.05 -24.06
N LEU A 15 -3.61 -13.84 -23.72
CA LEU A 15 -2.29 -13.38 -24.15
C LEU A 15 -1.19 -14.10 -23.35
N LEU A 16 -1.41 -14.34 -22.08
CA LEU A 16 -0.49 -15.03 -21.19
C LEU A 16 -0.34 -16.52 -21.54
N GLU A 17 -1.41 -17.20 -21.96
CA GLU A 17 -1.31 -18.55 -22.49
C GLU A 17 -0.34 -18.65 -23.69
N LYS A 18 -0.32 -17.64 -24.54
CA LYS A 18 0.63 -17.53 -25.65
C LYS A 18 2.05 -17.20 -25.17
N PHE A 19 2.19 -16.55 -24.02
CA PHE A 19 3.48 -16.17 -23.42
C PHE A 19 4.01 -17.19 -22.40
N GLU A 20 3.28 -18.25 -22.09
CA GLU A 20 3.77 -19.35 -21.23
C GLU A 20 5.14 -19.88 -21.68
N GLN A 21 5.38 -19.88 -22.99
CA GLN A 21 6.65 -20.30 -23.59
C GLN A 21 7.81 -19.31 -23.36
N LEU A 22 7.53 -18.06 -22.99
CA LEU A 22 8.54 -17.05 -22.67
C LEU A 22 8.95 -17.04 -21.18
N GLY A 23 8.28 -17.84 -20.38
CA GLY A 23 8.71 -18.18 -19.01
C GLY A 23 8.84 -17.01 -18.05
N GLU A 24 9.99 -16.92 -17.39
CA GLU A 24 10.26 -15.99 -16.31
C GLU A 24 10.21 -14.50 -16.75
N ARG A 25 10.53 -14.20 -18.00
CA ARG A 25 10.51 -12.83 -18.52
C ARG A 25 9.10 -12.27 -18.62
N ALA A 26 8.12 -13.09 -19.05
CA ALA A 26 6.72 -12.67 -19.10
C ALA A 26 6.16 -12.45 -17.69
N ARG A 27 6.55 -13.30 -16.73
CA ARG A 27 6.20 -13.12 -15.31
C ARG A 27 6.74 -11.82 -14.76
N GLN A 28 8.01 -11.52 -15.06
CA GLN A 28 8.64 -10.27 -14.63
C GLN A 28 7.93 -9.03 -15.23
N ALA A 29 7.50 -9.10 -16.49
CA ALA A 29 6.74 -8.02 -17.12
C ALA A 29 5.42 -7.71 -16.38
N VAL A 30 4.71 -8.73 -15.91
CA VAL A 30 3.49 -8.55 -15.11
C VAL A 30 3.79 -7.89 -13.76
N ILE A 31 4.89 -8.28 -13.12
CA ILE A 31 5.32 -7.69 -11.84
C ILE A 31 5.68 -6.20 -12.02
N GLU A 32 6.45 -5.89 -13.04
CA GLU A 32 6.84 -4.51 -13.34
C GLU A 32 5.63 -3.63 -13.70
N ALA A 33 4.68 -4.18 -14.45
CA ALA A 33 3.43 -3.49 -14.75
C ALA A 33 2.61 -3.20 -13.49
N ALA A 34 2.43 -4.20 -12.63
CA ALA A 34 1.72 -4.03 -11.37
C ALA A 34 2.42 -3.00 -10.45
N GLN A 35 3.75 -3.02 -10.41
CA GLN A 35 4.54 -2.04 -9.67
C GLN A 35 4.34 -0.62 -10.21
N ALA A 36 4.36 -0.43 -11.53
CA ALA A 36 4.15 0.88 -12.15
C ALA A 36 2.76 1.47 -11.78
N GLY A 37 1.71 0.65 -11.79
CA GLY A 37 0.39 1.08 -11.31
C GLY A 37 0.38 1.41 -9.82
N ALA A 38 1.05 0.62 -9.00
CA ALA A 38 1.15 0.85 -7.56
C ALA A 38 1.93 2.14 -7.23
N ASP A 39 2.95 2.47 -8.03
CA ASP A 39 3.76 3.69 -7.85
C ASP A 39 2.93 4.96 -8.07
N VAL A 40 1.97 4.95 -9.00
CA VAL A 40 1.01 6.06 -9.19
C VAL A 40 0.18 6.28 -7.92
N VAL A 41 -0.38 5.22 -7.37
CA VAL A 41 -1.17 5.30 -6.13
C VAL A 41 -0.30 5.73 -4.94
N GLN A 42 0.92 5.21 -4.83
CA GLN A 42 1.88 5.62 -3.79
C GLN A 42 2.19 7.12 -3.88
N ALA A 43 2.45 7.62 -5.09
CA ALA A 43 2.73 9.03 -5.31
C ALA A 43 1.55 9.93 -4.91
N ALA A 44 0.31 9.49 -5.17
CA ALA A 44 -0.90 10.19 -4.78
C ALA A 44 -1.17 10.13 -3.26
N ALA A 45 -0.81 9.03 -2.60
CA ALA A 45 -1.01 8.84 -1.16
C ALA A 45 -0.02 9.63 -0.30
N ASN A 46 1.25 9.72 -0.72
CA ASN A 46 2.33 10.32 0.06
C ASN A 46 2.08 11.75 0.55
N PRO A 47 1.54 12.69 -0.26
CA PRO A 47 1.30 14.07 0.19
C PRO A 47 0.28 14.17 1.33
N ASN A 48 -0.64 13.21 1.42
CA ASN A 48 -1.74 13.19 2.38
C ASN A 48 -1.48 12.28 3.57
N ALA A 49 -0.41 11.48 3.51
CA ALA A 49 -0.01 10.59 4.58
C ALA A 49 0.57 11.37 5.77
N PRO A 50 0.53 10.81 7.00
CA PRO A 50 1.17 11.40 8.18
C PRO A 50 2.68 11.63 8.03
N GLY A 51 3.31 11.01 7.04
CA GLY A 51 4.73 11.18 6.69
C GLY A 51 5.10 10.37 5.45
N PRO A 52 6.31 10.56 4.90
CA PRO A 52 6.73 10.06 3.58
C PRO A 52 7.12 8.57 3.56
N ASN A 53 6.56 7.75 4.42
CA ASN A 53 6.96 6.36 4.62
C ASN A 53 5.94 5.35 4.06
N ILE A 54 5.25 5.72 2.98
CA ILE A 54 4.40 4.81 2.24
C ILE A 54 5.28 4.04 1.26
N GLN A 55 5.19 2.72 1.29
CA GLN A 55 5.97 1.81 0.48
C GLN A 55 5.06 0.91 -0.35
N THR A 56 5.59 0.44 -1.45
CA THR A 56 5.00 -0.61 -2.27
C THR A 56 5.79 -1.91 -2.08
N ARG A 57 5.10 -3.03 -2.02
CA ARG A 57 5.73 -4.34 -1.91
C ARG A 57 4.95 -5.39 -2.69
N VAL A 58 5.63 -6.10 -3.56
CA VAL A 58 5.04 -7.25 -4.25
C VAL A 58 4.83 -8.38 -3.24
N SER A 59 3.58 -8.70 -2.95
CA SER A 59 3.18 -9.71 -1.95
C SER A 59 2.84 -11.05 -2.57
N GLU A 60 2.30 -11.09 -3.77
CA GLU A 60 1.95 -12.31 -4.47
C GLU A 60 2.40 -12.26 -5.92
N LYS A 61 2.91 -13.40 -6.40
CA LYS A 61 3.37 -13.60 -7.78
C LYS A 61 2.80 -14.92 -8.27
N LYS A 62 1.76 -14.85 -9.07
CA LYS A 62 1.20 -15.99 -9.80
C LYS A 62 1.42 -15.80 -11.30
N LEU A 63 1.23 -16.87 -12.07
CA LEU A 63 1.25 -16.75 -13.52
C LEU A 63 0.11 -15.80 -13.96
N GLY A 64 0.47 -14.71 -14.64
CA GLY A 64 -0.49 -13.72 -15.11
C GLY A 64 -1.08 -12.79 -14.03
N GLN A 65 -0.62 -12.88 -12.79
CA GLN A 65 -1.09 -12.04 -11.70
C GLN A 65 0.06 -11.61 -10.79
N ALA A 66 0.09 -10.32 -10.46
CA ALA A 66 0.92 -9.81 -9.38
C ALA A 66 0.06 -8.97 -8.44
N THR A 67 0.28 -9.12 -7.15
CA THR A 67 -0.33 -8.29 -6.12
C THR A 67 0.73 -7.40 -5.51
N VAL A 68 0.46 -6.11 -5.47
CA VAL A 68 1.35 -5.12 -4.84
C VAL A 68 0.61 -4.49 -3.67
N ASP A 69 1.13 -4.68 -2.48
CA ASP A 69 0.64 -4.04 -1.26
C ASP A 69 1.20 -2.61 -1.19
N ILE A 70 0.33 -1.65 -0.87
CA ILE A 70 0.69 -0.25 -0.65
C ILE A 70 0.34 0.11 0.78
N GLY A 71 1.28 0.64 1.53
CA GLY A 71 1.04 1.00 2.91
C GLY A 71 2.28 1.55 3.60
N PRO A 72 2.17 1.94 4.87
CA PRO A 72 3.30 2.39 5.66
C PRO A 72 4.32 1.26 5.84
N ASP A 73 5.58 1.63 6.02
CA ASP A 73 6.60 0.68 6.40
C ASP A 73 6.33 0.09 7.81
N ARG A 74 7.13 -0.91 8.18
CA ARG A 74 6.94 -1.62 9.44
C ARG A 74 7.11 -0.73 10.68
N GLU A 75 7.92 0.29 10.60
CA GLU A 75 8.18 1.21 11.71
C GLU A 75 7.03 2.21 11.87
N HIS A 76 6.34 2.54 10.77
CA HIS A 76 5.22 3.49 10.73
C HIS A 76 3.85 2.81 10.67
N TRP A 77 3.74 1.58 11.16
CA TRP A 77 2.49 0.80 11.19
C TRP A 77 1.29 1.56 11.78
N TYR A 78 1.54 2.53 12.63
CA TYR A 78 0.51 3.34 13.29
C TYR A 78 -0.20 4.33 12.34
N TYR A 79 0.27 4.51 11.10
CA TYR A 79 -0.44 5.31 10.09
C TYR A 79 -1.82 4.72 9.77
N GLN A 80 -2.05 3.42 10.02
CA GLN A 80 -3.37 2.83 9.92
C GLN A 80 -4.42 3.56 10.77
N PHE A 81 -4.04 4.15 11.91
CA PHE A 81 -4.98 4.92 12.72
C PHE A 81 -5.34 6.26 12.08
N ALA A 82 -4.49 6.84 11.27
CA ALA A 82 -4.86 7.98 10.45
C ALA A 82 -5.88 7.57 9.38
N GLU A 83 -5.66 6.43 8.71
CA GLU A 83 -6.56 5.92 7.67
C GLU A 83 -7.95 5.58 8.22
N THR A 84 -8.02 4.89 9.34
CA THR A 84 -9.28 4.32 9.87
C THR A 84 -9.89 5.10 11.03
N GLY A 85 -9.12 6.02 11.62
CA GLY A 85 -9.46 6.62 12.91
C GLY A 85 -9.24 5.65 14.07
N ALA A 86 -9.44 6.15 15.27
CA ALA A 86 -9.44 5.35 16.48
C ALA A 86 -10.60 5.79 17.39
N THR A 87 -11.31 4.83 17.94
CA THR A 87 -12.37 5.10 18.94
C THR A 87 -11.77 5.34 20.31
N TYR A 88 -12.59 5.90 21.22
CA TYR A 88 -12.21 5.99 22.63
C TYR A 88 -11.73 4.64 23.17
N HIS A 89 -10.61 4.65 23.86
CA HIS A 89 -10.07 3.46 24.52
C HIS A 89 -9.22 3.80 25.74
N GLU A 90 -9.08 2.83 26.64
CA GLU A 90 -8.25 2.95 27.82
C GLU A 90 -6.94 2.21 27.63
N ILE A 91 -5.84 2.91 27.84
CA ILE A 91 -4.48 2.35 27.82
C ILE A 91 -4.06 2.06 29.25
N LYS A 92 -3.86 0.78 29.58
CA LYS A 92 -3.45 0.33 30.91
C LYS A 92 -2.00 -0.11 30.93
N GLY A 93 -1.23 0.39 31.87
CA GLY A 93 0.12 -0.11 32.13
C GLY A 93 0.05 -1.52 32.77
N ALA A 94 0.60 -2.53 32.08
CA ALA A 94 0.47 -3.93 32.53
C ALA A 94 1.28 -4.22 33.82
N LYS A 95 2.53 -3.79 33.91
CA LYS A 95 3.43 -4.00 35.06
C LYS A 95 4.16 -2.73 35.51
N ARG A 96 4.20 -1.69 34.69
CA ARG A 96 4.88 -0.42 34.94
C ARG A 96 3.91 0.73 34.67
N LEU A 97 4.21 1.89 35.25
CA LEU A 97 3.51 3.12 34.91
C LEU A 97 3.78 3.46 33.44
N LEU A 98 2.74 3.87 32.75
CA LEU A 98 2.87 4.52 31.44
C LEU A 98 3.61 5.84 31.66
N THR A 99 4.62 6.09 30.85
CA THR A 99 5.40 7.32 30.89
C THR A 99 5.36 7.94 29.52
N PHE A 100 4.89 9.18 29.43
CA PHE A 100 4.78 9.92 28.17
C PHE A 100 4.99 11.40 28.42
N GLU A 101 5.34 12.13 27.38
CA GLU A 101 5.53 13.57 27.44
C GLU A 101 4.19 14.26 27.24
N GLY A 102 3.75 15.03 28.24
CA GLY A 102 2.55 15.84 28.21
C GLY A 102 2.90 17.32 28.05
N GLU A 103 1.91 18.18 27.92
CA GLU A 103 2.10 19.63 27.75
C GLU A 103 2.90 20.30 28.88
N GLN A 104 2.89 19.73 30.08
CA GLN A 104 3.57 20.24 31.27
C GLN A 104 4.80 19.40 31.67
N GLY A 105 5.29 18.53 30.77
CA GLY A 105 6.43 17.65 31.00
C GLY A 105 6.04 16.19 31.15
N LEU A 106 6.94 15.40 31.79
CA LEU A 106 6.84 13.95 31.88
C LEU A 106 5.67 13.52 32.78
N VAL A 107 4.69 12.84 32.20
CA VAL A 107 3.51 12.30 32.90
C VAL A 107 3.70 10.81 33.16
N ARG A 108 3.32 10.36 34.36
CA ARG A 108 3.29 8.95 34.76
C ARG A 108 1.89 8.56 35.22
N ALA A 109 1.29 7.58 34.54
CA ALA A 109 -0.07 7.14 34.83
C ALA A 109 -0.21 5.61 34.77
N ARG A 110 -1.13 5.04 35.56
CA ARG A 110 -1.51 3.61 35.43
C ARG A 110 -2.56 3.38 34.37
N LEU A 111 -3.32 4.41 34.09
CA LEU A 111 -4.43 4.40 33.15
C LEU A 111 -4.44 5.72 32.41
N VAL A 112 -4.50 5.67 31.09
CA VAL A 112 -4.71 6.83 30.23
C VAL A 112 -6.01 6.59 29.45
N ARG A 113 -6.90 7.56 29.49
CA ARG A 113 -8.12 7.57 28.67
C ARG A 113 -7.84 8.35 27.39
N HIS A 114 -7.71 7.62 26.29
CA HIS A 114 -7.49 8.21 24.99
C HIS A 114 -8.83 8.49 24.31
N PRO A 115 -9.13 9.74 23.92
CA PRO A 115 -10.43 10.09 23.35
C PRO A 115 -10.71 9.48 21.98
N GLY A 116 -9.68 8.89 21.36
CA GLY A 116 -9.71 8.50 19.97
C GLY A 116 -9.23 9.62 19.05
N MET A 117 -9.34 9.39 17.76
CA MET A 117 -9.06 10.38 16.71
C MET A 117 -9.97 10.12 15.51
N PRO A 118 -10.45 11.16 14.83
CA PRO A 118 -11.21 10.98 13.60
C PRO A 118 -10.33 10.35 12.51
N ALA A 119 -10.96 9.62 11.59
CA ALA A 119 -10.29 9.14 10.39
C ALA A 119 -9.88 10.31 9.48
N ALA A 120 -8.69 10.25 8.96
CA ALA A 120 -8.16 11.12 7.90
C ALA A 120 -7.54 10.22 6.82
N PRO A 121 -8.39 9.55 6.00
CA PRO A 121 -7.93 8.56 5.04
C PRO A 121 -7.06 9.20 3.97
N PHE A 122 -5.98 8.52 3.60
CA PHE A 122 -5.03 8.96 2.57
C PHE A 122 -4.77 7.89 1.50
N LEU A 123 -4.86 6.60 1.87
CA LEU A 123 -4.70 5.49 0.92
C LEU A 123 -5.95 5.27 0.08
N ARG A 124 -7.12 5.23 0.72
CA ARG A 124 -8.37 4.97 0.01
C ARG A 124 -8.69 6.03 -1.04
N PRO A 125 -8.65 7.34 -0.74
CA PRO A 125 -8.82 8.36 -1.79
C PRO A 125 -7.76 8.26 -2.88
N ALA A 126 -6.50 8.01 -2.53
CA ALA A 126 -5.43 7.86 -3.51
C ALA A 126 -5.70 6.70 -4.50
N ILE A 127 -6.28 5.60 -4.03
CA ILE A 127 -6.68 4.48 -4.87
C ILE A 127 -7.88 4.88 -5.73
N ASP A 128 -8.95 5.36 -5.12
CA ASP A 128 -10.24 5.61 -5.77
C ASP A 128 -10.14 6.68 -6.86
N GLU A 129 -9.33 7.72 -6.63
CA GLU A 129 -9.17 8.85 -7.54
C GLU A 129 -8.16 8.59 -8.67
N ASN A 130 -7.26 7.61 -8.52
CA ASN A 130 -6.18 7.37 -9.48
C ASN A 130 -6.22 5.98 -10.14
N GLN A 131 -7.36 5.28 -10.08
CA GLN A 131 -7.52 3.94 -10.65
C GLN A 131 -7.19 3.89 -12.15
N ASP A 132 -7.73 4.84 -12.90
CA ASP A 132 -7.56 4.88 -14.36
C ASP A 132 -6.10 5.17 -14.73
N GLU A 133 -5.48 6.14 -14.07
CA GLU A 133 -4.08 6.49 -14.28
C GLU A 133 -3.13 5.33 -13.90
N ALA A 134 -3.41 4.66 -12.79
CA ALA A 134 -2.66 3.50 -12.36
C ALA A 134 -2.79 2.32 -13.34
N ALA A 135 -4.00 2.09 -13.88
CA ALA A 135 -4.23 1.07 -14.89
C ALA A 135 -3.50 1.41 -16.20
N GLU A 136 -3.52 2.67 -16.62
CA GLU A 136 -2.82 3.13 -17.82
C GLU A 136 -1.30 3.00 -17.68
N ALA A 137 -0.73 3.39 -16.54
CA ALA A 137 0.70 3.24 -16.25
C ALA A 137 1.10 1.75 -16.26
N ALA A 138 0.30 0.87 -15.65
CA ALA A 138 0.52 -0.57 -15.68
C ALA A 138 0.48 -1.13 -17.10
N MET A 139 -0.50 -0.72 -17.90
CA MET A 139 -0.64 -1.15 -19.30
C MET A 139 0.55 -0.70 -20.14
N GLN A 140 0.94 0.56 -20.04
CA GLN A 140 2.09 1.10 -20.77
C GLN A 140 3.36 0.33 -20.43
N LYS A 141 3.63 0.11 -19.15
CA LYS A 141 4.81 -0.63 -18.71
C LYS A 141 4.81 -2.08 -19.21
N PHE A 142 3.65 -2.72 -19.20
CA PHE A 142 3.50 -4.07 -19.74
C PHE A 142 3.80 -4.11 -21.24
N MET A 143 3.25 -3.18 -22.02
CA MET A 143 3.49 -3.12 -23.47
C MET A 143 4.96 -2.89 -23.82
N GLU A 144 5.64 -2.00 -23.08
CA GLU A 144 7.09 -1.78 -23.22
C GLU A 144 7.89 -3.09 -22.98
N ALA A 145 7.56 -3.80 -21.90
CA ALA A 145 8.20 -5.06 -21.57
C ALA A 145 7.97 -6.13 -22.66
N ILE A 146 6.75 -6.23 -23.19
CA ILE A 146 6.43 -7.17 -24.28
C ILE A 146 7.18 -6.81 -25.57
N GLN A 147 7.27 -5.55 -25.94
CA GLN A 147 8.05 -5.13 -27.12
C GLN A 147 9.50 -5.56 -26.99
N THR A 148 10.09 -5.42 -25.81
CA THR A 148 11.46 -5.86 -25.53
C THR A 148 11.64 -7.37 -25.63
N LEU A 149 10.58 -8.15 -25.35
CA LEU A 149 10.60 -9.62 -25.44
C LEU A 149 10.51 -10.14 -26.89
N LEU A 150 9.95 -9.33 -27.79
CA LEU A 150 9.73 -9.69 -29.18
C LEU A 150 10.86 -9.25 -30.13
N THR A 151 11.81 -8.46 -29.64
CA THR A 151 13.02 -8.03 -30.36
C THR A 151 14.23 -8.84 -29.99
#